data_ed99740f10c399a43e9cde286de79872
#
_entry.id   ed99740f10c399a43e9cde286de79872
#
_cell.length_a   1.000
_cell.length_b   1.000
_cell.length_c   1.000
_cell.angle_alpha   90.00
_cell.angle_beta   90.00
_cell.angle_gamma   90.00
#
_symmetry.space_group_name_H-M   'P 1'
#
loop_
_entity.id
_entity.type
_entity.pdbx_description
1 polymer ?
#
loop_
_entity_poly.entity_id
_entity_poly.type
_entity_poly.pdbx_seq_one_letter_code
_entity_poly.pdbx_strand_id
1 'polypeptide(L)' 'MQDMMQTPERWFSTKEMCEYLGVGRDTLLTWINEKGMPAHKVGRGWKYKPSEVDAWIKSGQAAE' A
#
# COMPACT_ATOMS: atom_id res chain seq x y z
N MET A 1 -12.53 -17.45 14.28
CA MET A 1 -12.35 -17.13 14.25
C MET A 1 -11.83 -16.75 13.92
N GLN A 2 -11.58 -16.71 13.81
CA GLN A 2 -11.16 -16.28 13.56
C GLN A 2 -10.29 -16.09 13.30
N ASP A 3 -9.90 -16.47 13.41
CA ASP A 3 -9.06 -16.19 13.13
C ASP A 3 -8.48 -15.62 12.37
N MET A 4 -8.52 -16.02 11.87
CA MET A 4 -7.98 -15.39 11.03
C MET A 4 -7.92 -14.04 11.18
N MET A 5 -8.74 -13.63 11.36
CA MET A 5 -8.74 -12.30 11.65
C MET A 5 -7.91 -11.97 12.78
N GLN A 6 -7.48 -12.93 13.42
CA GLN A 6 -6.59 -12.76 14.52
C GLN A 6 -5.15 -12.62 14.07
N THR A 7 -4.86 -12.93 12.84
CA THR A 7 -3.51 -12.81 12.32
C THR A 7 -3.22 -11.35 11.97
N PRO A 8 -2.15 -10.77 12.52
CA PRO A 8 -1.82 -9.40 12.15
C PRO A 8 -1.53 -9.29 10.68
N GLU A 9 -1.94 -8.19 10.11
CA GLU A 9 -1.69 -7.94 8.71
C GLU A 9 -0.19 -7.72 8.49
N ARG A 10 0.36 -8.36 7.47
CA ARG A 10 1.77 -8.25 7.18
C ARG A 10 2.07 -6.93 6.46
N TRP A 11 3.20 -6.33 6.81
CA TRP A 11 3.66 -5.15 6.08
C TRP A 11 4.24 -5.58 4.75
N PHE A 12 3.98 -4.79 3.72
CA PHE A 12 4.53 -5.04 2.40
C PHE A 12 5.71 -4.10 2.15
N SER A 13 6.72 -4.59 1.44
CA SER A 13 7.80 -3.74 0.95
C SER A 13 7.32 -3.03 -0.31
N THR A 14 8.12 -2.08 -0.79
CA THR A 14 7.79 -1.39 -2.03
C THR A 14 7.67 -2.38 -3.19
N LYS A 15 8.60 -3.32 -3.29
CA LYS A 15 8.55 -4.29 -4.36
C LYS A 15 7.28 -5.13 -4.28
N GLU A 16 6.94 -5.58 -3.08
CA GLU A 16 5.74 -6.38 -2.90
C GLU A 16 4.49 -5.60 -3.24
N MET A 17 4.45 -4.34 -2.84
CA MET A 17 3.27 -3.53 -3.13
C MET A 17 3.13 -3.25 -4.62
N CYS A 18 4.25 -3.03 -5.32
CA CYS A 18 4.21 -2.86 -6.76
C CYS A 18 3.64 -4.10 -7.44
N GLU A 19 4.07 -5.27 -6.99
CA GLU A 19 3.56 -6.52 -7.56
C GLU A 19 2.09 -6.73 -7.25
N TYR A 20 1.71 -6.38 -6.04
CA TYR A 20 0.33 -6.52 -5.60
C TYR A 20 -0.61 -5.66 -6.43
N LEU A 21 -0.19 -4.43 -6.72
CA LEU A 21 -1.02 -3.49 -7.45
C LEU A 21 -0.81 -3.56 -8.97
N GLY A 22 0.24 -4.23 -9.40
CA GLY A 22 0.52 -4.34 -10.83
C GLY A 22 1.02 -3.04 -11.43
N VAL A 23 1.78 -2.24 -10.65
CA VAL A 23 2.29 -0.97 -11.14
C VAL A 23 3.80 -0.92 -10.97
N GLY A 24 4.43 0.01 -11.64
CA GLY A 24 5.85 0.22 -11.50
C GLY A 24 6.17 1.07 -10.29
N ARG A 25 7.44 1.11 -9.95
CA ARG A 25 7.90 1.85 -8.79
C ARG A 25 7.62 3.35 -8.93
N ASP A 26 7.84 3.90 -10.13
CA ASP A 26 7.63 5.32 -10.33
C ASP A 26 6.17 5.70 -10.11
N THR A 27 5.26 4.85 -10.59
CA THR A 27 3.84 5.09 -10.39
C THR A 27 3.50 5.05 -8.90
N LEU A 28 4.05 4.06 -8.20
CA LEU A 28 3.80 3.94 -6.77
C LEU A 28 4.27 5.18 -6.02
N LEU A 29 5.46 5.66 -6.32
CA LEU A 29 6.00 6.84 -5.65
C LEU A 29 5.19 8.09 -5.98
N THR A 30 4.70 8.21 -7.20
CA THR A 30 3.84 9.32 -7.58
C THR A 30 2.56 9.30 -6.76
N TRP A 31 1.97 8.13 -6.59
CA TRP A 31 0.76 8.01 -5.79
C TRP A 31 0.98 8.41 -4.35
N ILE A 32 2.13 8.02 -3.78
CA ILE A 32 2.45 8.39 -2.41
C ILE A 32 2.60 9.91 -2.29
N ASN A 33 3.33 10.52 -3.22
CA ASN A 33 3.66 11.93 -3.11
C ASN A 33 2.54 12.86 -3.55
N GLU A 34 1.73 12.42 -4.50
CA GLU A 34 0.78 13.33 -5.12
C GLU A 34 -0.67 12.97 -4.91
N LYS A 35 -0.96 11.71 -4.60
CA LYS A 35 -2.35 11.28 -4.48
C LYS A 35 -2.73 10.79 -3.10
N GLY A 36 -1.80 10.90 -2.17
CA GLY A 36 -2.12 10.57 -0.78
C GLY A 36 -2.20 9.09 -0.46
N MET A 37 -1.54 8.24 -1.25
CA MET A 37 -1.55 6.82 -0.97
C MET A 37 -0.93 6.55 0.40
N PRO A 38 -1.58 5.71 1.23
CA PRO A 38 -1.04 5.39 2.55
C PRO A 38 0.29 4.66 2.46
N ALA A 39 1.29 5.18 3.15
CA ALA A 39 2.60 4.56 3.21
C ALA A 39 3.27 5.02 4.50
N HIS A 40 4.12 4.18 5.04
CA HIS A 40 4.76 4.47 6.31
C HIS A 40 6.27 4.33 6.17
N LYS A 41 6.98 5.35 6.58
CA LYS A 41 8.44 5.34 6.50
C LYS A 41 8.99 4.55 7.67
N VAL A 42 9.73 3.50 7.37
CA VAL A 42 10.33 2.66 8.40
C VAL A 42 11.81 2.52 8.06
N GLY A 43 12.65 3.14 8.87
CA GLY A 43 14.07 3.15 8.56
C GLY A 43 14.32 3.86 7.25
N ARG A 44 14.94 3.16 6.31
CA ARG A 44 15.28 3.77 5.02
C ARG A 44 14.24 3.53 3.95
N GLY A 45 13.24 2.73 4.23
CA GLY A 45 12.30 2.37 3.18
C GLY A 45 10.88 2.63 3.58
N TRP A 46 10.01 2.38 2.63
CA TRP A 46 8.58 2.51 2.83
C TRP A 46 7.99 1.14 3.11
N LYS A 47 7.00 1.11 3.98
CA LYS A 47 6.22 -0.09 4.24
C LYS A 47 4.76 0.24 4.07
N TYR A 48 4.00 -0.76 3.70
CA TYR A 48 2.61 -0.57 3.32
C TYR A 48 1.73 -1.61 3.98
N LYS A 49 0.53 -1.20 4.37
CA LYS A 49 -0.50 -2.11 4.84
C LYS A 49 -1.49 -2.32 3.71
N PRO A 50 -1.64 -3.53 3.21
CA PRO A 50 -2.56 -3.76 2.08
C PRO A 50 -3.97 -3.28 2.32
N SER A 51 -4.49 -3.43 3.53
CA SER A 51 -5.85 -3.01 3.80
C SER A 51 -6.02 -1.50 3.67
N GLU A 52 -5.00 -0.75 4.09
CA GLU A 52 -5.05 0.71 3.95
C GLU A 52 -5.00 1.12 2.48
N VAL A 53 -4.13 0.46 1.73
CA VAL A 53 -3.99 0.77 0.30
C VAL A 53 -5.27 0.39 -0.44
N ASP A 54 -5.85 -0.76 -0.09
CA ASP A 54 -7.11 -1.17 -0.71
C ASP A 54 -8.21 -0.16 -0.46
N ALA A 55 -8.32 0.32 0.77
CA ALA A 55 -9.34 1.32 1.10
C ALA A 55 -9.13 2.60 0.31
N TRP A 56 -7.86 3.02 0.20
CA TRP A 56 -7.54 4.21 -0.57
C TRP A 56 -7.91 4.06 -2.04
N ILE A 57 -7.63 2.88 -2.61
CA ILE A 57 -7.99 2.61 -4.01
C ILE A 57 -9.50 2.62 -4.17
N LYS A 58 -10.22 2.01 -3.24
CA LYS A 58 -11.67 1.95 -3.31
C LYS A 58 -12.31 3.32 -3.20
N SER A 59 -11.62 4.24 -2.55
CA SER A 59 -12.13 5.61 -2.44
C SER A 59 -12.04 6.38 -3.75
N GLY A 60 -11.34 5.84 -4.75
CA GLY A 60 -11.21 6.46 -6.06
C GLY A 60 -10.06 7.42 -6.19
N GLN A 61 -9.25 7.55 -5.17
CA GLN A 61 -8.17 8.54 -5.22
C GLN A 61 -7.04 8.15 -6.15
N ALA A 62 -6.90 6.86 -6.46
CA ALA A 62 -5.90 6.43 -7.43
C ALA A 62 -6.31 6.76 -8.86
N ALA A 63 -7.59 6.96 -9.08
CA ALA A 63 -8.10 7.26 -10.43
C ALA A 63 -7.84 8.72 -10.78
N GLU A 64 -7.82 9.01 -12.07
CA GLU A 64 -7.63 10.38 -12.53
C GLU A 64 -8.93 11.10 -12.71
#